data_f879fed6b791cef013fa5303bb1c7fc3
#
_entry.id   f879fed6b791cef013fa5303bb1c7fc3
#
_cell.length_a   1.000
_cell.length_b   1.000
_cell.length_c   1.000
_cell.angle_alpha   90.00
_cell.angle_beta   90.00
_cell.angle_gamma   90.00
#
_symmetry.space_group_name_H-M   'P 1'
#
loop_
_entity.id
_entity.type
_entity.pdbx_description
1 polymer ?
#
loop_
_entity_poly.entity_id
_entity_poly.type
_entity_poly.pdbx_seq_one_letter_code
_entity_poly.pdbx_strand_id
1 'polypeptide(L)'
;MSVDFQAETPSACARATAGRVLNMPARMSGGGGGTGPAGIAWQRGMAKQTSKIQSFEVMVLGAGIVGVATALHLRRLGLDVALIDRTHPGAGASFGNAGVVQRNGFVPHGVPGSARELLGILFRQSSAVSYDLATLIRLLPWLRRHHAAGGLRAADLYSRVVAPLRAVAVQEHLDLARSANADRFYRQGGWLHLYRSGSCYDRDEAERYYARVFGAAYEELLADEIGILEPGLKIANSRAASLKAIHWTESCSVSNPGAVVDAIWRTFVREGGEYFRADARQLQHKRGGWRLEGERGTVFAGKAVIALGAWSQDILKGLGESYPLAVMRGYHMHYRPLSGASLSRPVVDMEHGFVLTPTDNGIRLTTGLELAERDAPPNPNVIALARKRAEDLIPLGRPLQEAPWLGARPCLPDSLPVVGASPTIPDLWMNFGHAQDGFTLGPITGRLLAEQIAGKSPLLDPSGLSPLRFVA
;
A
#
# COMPACT_ATOMS: atom_id res chain seq x y z
N MET A 1 -60.26 7.69 -20.25
CA MET A 1 -59.96 9.09 -19.99
C MET A 1 -58.48 9.26 -20.14
N SER A 2 -58.10 9.71 -21.32
CA SER A 2 -56.74 10.04 -21.75
C SER A 2 -56.45 11.49 -21.30
N VAL A 3 -55.27 11.70 -20.78
CA VAL A 3 -54.72 13.03 -20.70
C VAL A 3 -53.27 12.99 -21.17
N ASP A 4 -53.09 13.57 -22.37
CA ASP A 4 -51.80 13.92 -22.96
C ASP A 4 -51.11 15.00 -22.16
N PHE A 5 -49.78 14.88 -21.96
CA PHE A 5 -48.96 16.04 -21.67
C PHE A 5 -47.77 16.11 -22.62
N GLN A 6 -47.76 17.21 -23.32
CA GLN A 6 -46.82 17.61 -24.37
C GLN A 6 -45.41 17.83 -23.86
N ALA A 7 -44.48 17.56 -24.75
CA ALA A 7 -43.06 17.90 -24.63
C ALA A 7 -42.88 19.42 -24.84
N GLU A 8 -42.15 20.05 -23.93
CA GLU A 8 -41.52 21.35 -24.18
C GLU A 8 -40.00 21.22 -24.18
N THR A 9 -39.42 21.57 -25.31
CA THR A 9 -38.00 21.81 -25.51
C THR A 9 -37.65 23.26 -25.11
N PRO A 10 -36.54 23.52 -24.44
CA PRO A 10 -35.95 24.86 -24.45
C PRO A 10 -34.80 24.95 -25.45
N SER A 11 -34.94 25.99 -26.22
CA SER A 11 -34.10 26.65 -27.19
C SER A 11 -32.71 26.99 -26.69
N ALA A 12 -31.78 27.02 -27.65
CA ALA A 12 -30.42 27.50 -27.62
C ALA A 12 -30.28 28.97 -27.21
N CYS A 13 -29.25 29.28 -26.43
CA CYS A 13 -28.35 30.44 -26.64
C CYS A 13 -27.29 30.56 -25.54
N ALA A 14 -26.02 30.49 -25.89
CA ALA A 14 -25.02 31.51 -25.68
C ALA A 14 -23.61 30.97 -26.02
N ARG A 15 -23.07 31.64 -27.02
CA ARG A 15 -21.68 31.51 -27.50
C ARG A 15 -20.71 32.30 -26.62
N ALA A 16 -19.44 31.85 -26.73
CA ALA A 16 -18.21 32.64 -26.62
C ALA A 16 -17.67 32.90 -25.21
N THR A 17 -16.44 32.46 -24.94
CA THR A 17 -15.26 33.23 -25.30
C THR A 17 -13.98 32.38 -25.15
N ALA A 18 -13.25 32.27 -26.26
CA ALA A 18 -11.88 31.79 -26.30
C ALA A 18 -10.93 32.90 -25.84
N GLY A 19 -10.12 32.63 -24.83
CA GLY A 19 -9.06 33.49 -24.33
C GLY A 19 -7.71 33.10 -24.94
N ARG A 20 -7.12 34.06 -25.62
CA ARG A 20 -5.90 34.01 -26.43
C ARG A 20 -4.65 33.59 -25.66
N VAL A 21 -3.87 32.75 -26.31
CA VAL A 21 -2.43 32.56 -26.11
C VAL A 21 -1.71 33.83 -26.57
N LEU A 22 -0.90 34.42 -25.71
CA LEU A 22 0.00 35.55 -26.07
C LEU A 22 1.35 34.95 -26.49
N ASN A 23 1.62 35.03 -27.80
CA ASN A 23 2.94 34.92 -28.40
C ASN A 23 3.69 36.25 -28.21
N MET A 24 4.90 36.21 -27.71
CA MET A 24 5.85 37.33 -27.80
C MET A 24 6.70 37.22 -29.08
N PRO A 25 6.92 38.33 -29.81
CA PRO A 25 7.75 38.33 -30.99
C PRO A 25 9.24 38.62 -30.69
N ALA A 26 10.07 38.09 -31.57
CA ALA A 26 11.51 38.32 -31.61
C ALA A 26 11.87 39.55 -32.42
N ARG A 27 13.02 40.15 -32.07
CA ARG A 27 13.94 41.01 -32.81
C ARG A 27 13.57 42.46 -33.10
N MET A 28 14.47 43.33 -32.62
CA MET A 28 15.04 44.40 -33.50
C MET A 28 16.50 44.65 -33.14
N SER A 29 17.31 44.73 -34.19
CA SER A 29 18.70 45.12 -34.27
C SER A 29 18.84 46.65 -34.27
N GLY A 30 19.89 47.18 -33.67
CA GLY A 30 20.29 48.59 -33.87
C GLY A 30 21.60 48.88 -33.13
N GLY A 31 22.63 49.20 -33.91
CA GLY A 31 23.98 49.41 -33.46
C GLY A 31 24.24 50.85 -32.93
N GLY A 32 25.39 51.05 -32.32
CA GLY A 32 25.93 52.35 -31.89
C GLY A 32 27.12 52.15 -30.97
N GLY A 33 28.33 52.49 -31.49
CA GLY A 33 29.60 52.33 -30.80
C GLY A 33 29.86 53.41 -29.73
N GLY A 34 30.70 53.01 -28.77
CA GLY A 34 31.24 53.91 -27.73
C GLY A 34 32.40 53.26 -27.00
N THR A 35 33.58 53.79 -27.16
CA THR A 35 34.88 53.32 -26.66
C THR A 35 35.12 53.61 -25.19
N GLY A 36 35.76 52.61 -24.48
CA GLY A 36 36.70 52.79 -23.35
C GLY A 36 36.16 52.51 -21.95
N PRO A 37 37.05 52.36 -20.96
CA PRO A 37 37.84 51.13 -20.70
C PRO A 37 37.56 50.52 -19.32
N ALA A 38 38.27 49.49 -19.02
CA ALA A 38 38.38 48.79 -17.71
C ALA A 38 37.47 47.58 -17.50
N GLY A 39 38.04 46.45 -17.94
CA GLY A 39 37.56 45.12 -17.58
C GLY A 39 37.63 44.85 -16.06
N ILE A 40 36.48 44.65 -15.48
CA ILE A 40 36.37 43.91 -14.23
C ILE A 40 35.87 42.53 -14.57
N ALA A 41 36.83 41.60 -14.65
CA ALA A 41 36.54 40.17 -14.78
C ALA A 41 35.79 39.70 -13.55
N TRP A 42 34.46 39.52 -13.70
CA TRP A 42 33.64 38.77 -12.78
C TRP A 42 33.99 37.28 -12.92
N GLN A 43 35.14 36.86 -12.38
CA GLN A 43 35.30 35.47 -11.98
C GLN A 43 34.32 35.22 -10.85
N ARG A 44 33.10 34.83 -11.20
CA ARG A 44 32.24 34.12 -10.27
C ARG A 44 32.95 32.81 -9.95
N GLY A 45 33.69 32.80 -8.86
CA GLY A 45 34.08 31.58 -8.18
C GLY A 45 32.80 30.85 -7.87
N MET A 46 32.53 29.75 -8.57
CA MET A 46 31.68 28.68 -8.10
C MET A 46 32.36 28.17 -6.85
N ALA A 47 32.02 28.72 -5.69
CA ALA A 47 32.29 28.10 -4.41
C ALA A 47 31.65 26.73 -4.54
N LYS A 48 32.46 25.67 -4.63
CA LYS A 48 32.04 24.31 -4.36
C LYS A 48 31.41 24.37 -2.96
N GLN A 49 30.10 24.42 -2.91
CA GLN A 49 29.38 24.15 -1.68
C GLN A 49 29.84 22.78 -1.26
N THR A 50 30.75 22.69 -0.30
CA THR A 50 31.14 21.45 0.34
C THR A 50 29.88 20.90 0.96
N SER A 51 29.25 19.95 0.29
CA SER A 51 28.04 19.31 0.78
C SER A 51 28.39 18.68 2.13
N LYS A 52 27.74 19.17 3.19
CA LYS A 52 27.97 18.66 4.55
C LYS A 52 27.67 17.17 4.54
N ILE A 53 28.63 16.35 4.84
CA ILE A 53 28.45 14.89 5.02
C ILE A 53 27.88 14.68 6.41
N GLN A 54 26.74 13.99 6.48
CA GLN A 54 26.13 13.55 7.73
C GLN A 54 26.24 12.03 7.83
N SER A 55 26.77 11.53 8.95
CA SER A 55 27.05 10.10 9.15
C SER A 55 26.10 9.50 10.17
N PHE A 56 25.59 8.32 9.87
CA PHE A 56 24.65 7.54 10.67
C PHE A 56 25.11 6.09 10.78
N GLU A 57 24.59 5.34 11.73
CA GLU A 57 24.82 3.91 11.81
C GLU A 57 23.99 3.15 10.78
N VAL A 58 22.73 3.59 10.57
CA VAL A 58 21.78 2.95 9.64
C VAL A 58 21.05 4.00 8.81
N MET A 59 20.94 3.78 7.47
CA MET A 59 19.98 4.49 6.64
C MET A 59 18.83 3.57 6.24
N VAL A 60 17.59 4.03 6.40
CA VAL A 60 16.39 3.34 5.99
C VAL A 60 15.82 4.02 4.75
N LEU A 61 15.73 3.30 3.64
CA LEU A 61 15.24 3.79 2.35
C LEU A 61 13.76 3.42 2.18
N GLY A 62 12.91 4.43 2.11
CA GLY A 62 11.45 4.31 2.04
C GLY A 62 10.76 4.73 3.34
N ALA A 63 9.88 5.73 3.27
CA ALA A 63 9.14 6.26 4.40
C ALA A 63 7.64 5.88 4.36
N GLY A 64 7.31 4.69 3.86
CA GLY A 64 6.04 4.02 4.13
C GLY A 64 5.98 3.46 5.55
N ILE A 65 4.86 2.84 5.93
CA ILE A 65 4.67 2.26 7.27
C ILE A 65 5.81 1.30 7.65
N VAL A 66 6.28 0.48 6.71
CA VAL A 66 7.37 -0.49 6.93
C VAL A 66 8.66 0.23 7.30
N GLY A 67 9.08 1.22 6.49
CA GLY A 67 10.35 1.92 6.73
C GLY A 67 10.29 2.84 7.95
N VAL A 68 9.18 3.56 8.16
CA VAL A 68 9.01 4.44 9.33
C VAL A 68 9.01 3.63 10.63
N ALA A 69 8.32 2.49 10.67
CA ALA A 69 8.33 1.62 11.83
C ALA A 69 9.73 1.01 12.07
N THR A 70 10.40 0.53 11.02
CA THR A 70 11.78 0.05 11.11
C THR A 70 12.72 1.11 11.68
N ALA A 71 12.65 2.34 11.15
CA ALA A 71 13.49 3.45 11.61
C ALA A 71 13.23 3.80 13.08
N LEU A 72 11.97 3.84 13.51
CA LEU A 72 11.62 4.13 14.90
C LEU A 72 12.09 3.03 15.84
N HIS A 73 11.93 1.76 15.49
CA HIS A 73 12.44 0.64 16.31
C HIS A 73 13.96 0.65 16.41
N LEU A 74 14.69 0.92 15.31
CA LEU A 74 16.15 1.08 15.34
C LEU A 74 16.56 2.21 16.26
N ARG A 75 15.86 3.36 16.17
CA ARG A 75 16.14 4.51 17.04
C ARG A 75 15.93 4.19 18.53
N ARG A 76 14.86 3.47 18.85
CA ARG A 76 14.55 3.00 20.21
C ARG A 76 15.55 1.98 20.76
N LEU A 77 16.24 1.26 19.87
CA LEU A 77 17.35 0.39 20.23
C LEU A 77 18.69 1.13 20.39
N GLY A 78 18.68 2.47 20.27
CA GLY A 78 19.83 3.35 20.51
C GLY A 78 20.69 3.63 19.29
N LEU A 79 20.33 3.15 18.11
CA LEU A 79 21.08 3.38 16.87
C LEU A 79 20.84 4.78 16.32
N ASP A 80 21.84 5.35 15.65
CA ASP A 80 21.71 6.60 14.94
C ASP A 80 21.17 6.35 13.51
N VAL A 81 20.00 6.93 13.18
CA VAL A 81 19.20 6.52 12.01
C VAL A 81 18.82 7.69 11.12
N ALA A 82 19.13 7.56 9.82
CA ALA A 82 18.60 8.40 8.75
C ALA A 82 17.44 7.68 8.06
N LEU A 83 16.25 8.30 7.96
CA LEU A 83 15.13 7.85 7.15
C LEU A 83 15.11 8.66 5.84
N ILE A 84 15.00 7.98 4.72
CA ILE A 84 15.14 8.59 3.39
C ILE A 84 13.96 8.24 2.50
N ASP A 85 13.33 9.25 1.90
CA ASP A 85 12.33 9.07 0.85
C ASP A 85 12.36 10.27 -0.12
N ARG A 86 11.89 10.08 -1.33
CA ARG A 86 11.71 11.16 -2.32
C ARG A 86 10.45 11.99 -2.08
N THR A 87 9.50 11.47 -1.32
CA THR A 87 8.18 12.07 -1.03
C THR A 87 7.97 12.17 0.47
N HIS A 88 6.93 12.91 0.88
CA HIS A 88 6.55 12.99 2.29
C HIS A 88 6.26 11.59 2.88
N PRO A 89 6.68 11.31 4.13
CA PRO A 89 6.38 10.04 4.79
C PRO A 89 4.87 9.69 4.75
N GLY A 90 4.58 8.43 4.46
CA GLY A 90 3.22 7.94 4.35
C GLY A 90 2.49 8.23 3.04
N ALA A 91 3.06 9.04 2.11
CA ALA A 91 2.39 9.43 0.85
C ALA A 91 2.25 8.29 -0.18
N GLY A 92 2.98 7.18 0.00
CA GLY A 92 2.96 6.03 -0.91
C GLY A 92 1.80 5.06 -0.64
N ALA A 93 2.05 3.76 -0.84
CA ALA A 93 1.04 2.69 -0.69
C ALA A 93 0.36 2.67 0.69
N SER A 94 1.01 3.15 1.73
CA SER A 94 0.43 3.27 3.07
C SER A 94 -0.74 4.23 3.12
N PHE A 95 -0.68 5.37 2.41
CA PHE A 95 -1.81 6.30 2.28
C PHE A 95 -3.05 5.64 1.71
N GLY A 96 -2.85 4.79 0.70
CA GLY A 96 -3.92 4.14 -0.04
C GLY A 96 -4.43 2.84 0.57
N ASN A 97 -3.93 2.43 1.73
CA ASN A 97 -4.37 1.20 2.39
C ASN A 97 -5.87 1.22 2.71
N ALA A 98 -6.50 0.05 2.68
CA ALA A 98 -7.92 -0.09 3.02
C ALA A 98 -8.24 0.27 4.48
N GLY A 99 -7.23 0.50 5.32
CA GLY A 99 -7.43 0.89 6.71
C GLY A 99 -7.84 -0.27 7.60
N VAL A 100 -7.25 -1.44 7.41
CA VAL A 100 -7.47 -2.61 8.27
C VAL A 100 -6.14 -3.16 8.75
N VAL A 101 -6.03 -3.39 10.05
CA VAL A 101 -4.99 -4.20 10.67
C VAL A 101 -5.60 -5.55 11.00
N GLN A 102 -5.17 -6.57 10.25
CA GLN A 102 -5.83 -7.87 10.21
C GLN A 102 -5.23 -8.84 11.23
N ARG A 103 -6.08 -9.51 11.99
CA ARG A 103 -5.70 -10.69 12.79
C ARG A 103 -5.77 -11.97 11.96
N ASN A 104 -6.65 -12.02 10.97
CA ASN A 104 -6.82 -13.07 9.97
C ASN A 104 -5.91 -12.89 8.75
N GLY A 105 -6.03 -13.76 7.73
CA GLY A 105 -5.21 -13.79 6.51
C GLY A 105 -4.17 -14.90 6.58
N PHE A 106 -4.60 -16.10 6.95
CA PHE A 106 -3.74 -17.28 7.14
C PHE A 106 -3.50 -18.06 5.84
N VAL A 107 -4.28 -17.75 4.79
CA VAL A 107 -4.13 -18.37 3.48
C VAL A 107 -3.46 -17.36 2.54
N PRO A 108 -2.46 -17.78 1.72
CA PRO A 108 -1.89 -16.91 0.72
C PRO A 108 -2.98 -16.36 -0.19
N HIS A 109 -2.95 -15.07 -0.46
CA HIS A 109 -3.91 -14.47 -1.39
C HIS A 109 -3.68 -15.02 -2.79
N GLY A 110 -4.54 -15.95 -3.21
CA GLY A 110 -4.44 -16.60 -4.51
C GLY A 110 -4.76 -15.64 -5.67
N VAL A 111 -3.89 -15.60 -6.66
CA VAL A 111 -4.33 -15.34 -8.02
C VAL A 111 -5.12 -16.58 -8.42
N PRO A 112 -6.29 -16.44 -9.07
CA PRO A 112 -7.12 -17.58 -9.46
C PRO A 112 -6.29 -18.68 -10.12
N GLY A 113 -6.33 -19.90 -9.55
CA GLY A 113 -5.45 -20.99 -9.93
C GLY A 113 -6.07 -21.99 -10.87
N SER A 114 -7.40 -21.93 -11.09
CA SER A 114 -8.07 -22.84 -12.01
C SER A 114 -8.16 -22.24 -13.41
N ALA A 115 -8.06 -23.09 -14.44
CA ALA A 115 -8.25 -22.66 -15.84
C ALA A 115 -9.61 -21.97 -16.06
N ARG A 116 -10.64 -22.37 -15.32
CA ARG A 116 -11.98 -21.77 -15.37
C ARG A 116 -11.99 -20.36 -14.77
N GLU A 117 -11.29 -20.13 -13.67
CA GLU A 117 -11.14 -18.82 -13.06
C GLU A 117 -10.29 -17.88 -13.93
N LEU A 118 -9.21 -18.41 -14.52
CA LEU A 118 -8.41 -17.67 -15.52
C LEU A 118 -9.25 -17.29 -16.74
N LEU A 119 -10.10 -18.18 -17.24
CA LEU A 119 -11.05 -17.87 -18.31
C LEU A 119 -12.07 -16.82 -17.87
N GLY A 120 -12.59 -16.88 -16.64
CA GLY A 120 -13.49 -15.86 -16.09
C GLY A 120 -12.83 -14.47 -16.01
N ILE A 121 -11.54 -14.42 -15.67
CA ILE A 121 -10.75 -13.20 -15.72
C ILE A 121 -10.56 -12.74 -17.17
N LEU A 122 -10.19 -13.66 -18.09
CA LEU A 122 -10.00 -13.37 -19.52
C LEU A 122 -11.25 -12.77 -20.15
N PHE A 123 -12.45 -13.20 -19.75
CA PHE A 123 -13.71 -12.63 -20.23
C PHE A 123 -14.15 -11.38 -19.46
N ARG A 124 -13.29 -10.78 -18.60
CA ARG A 124 -13.55 -9.52 -17.87
C ARG A 124 -14.83 -9.49 -17.02
N GLN A 125 -15.24 -10.62 -16.51
CA GLN A 125 -16.45 -10.74 -15.69
C GLN A 125 -16.23 -10.49 -14.20
N SER A 126 -14.97 -10.37 -13.76
CA SER A 126 -14.59 -10.15 -12.35
C SER A 126 -14.26 -8.69 -12.09
N SER A 127 -14.86 -8.10 -11.05
CA SER A 127 -14.42 -6.82 -10.48
C SER A 127 -13.23 -6.97 -9.53
N ALA A 128 -12.94 -8.21 -9.11
CA ALA A 128 -11.84 -8.49 -8.19
C ALA A 128 -10.45 -8.40 -8.86
N VAL A 129 -10.35 -8.77 -10.15
CA VAL A 129 -9.10 -8.78 -10.90
C VAL A 129 -9.31 -8.19 -12.30
N SER A 130 -8.51 -7.20 -12.66
CA SER A 130 -8.36 -6.68 -14.02
C SER A 130 -6.93 -6.92 -14.52
N TYR A 131 -6.70 -6.90 -15.83
CA TYR A 131 -5.38 -7.15 -16.41
C TYR A 131 -5.16 -6.40 -17.73
N ASP A 132 -3.89 -6.10 -17.98
CA ASP A 132 -3.35 -5.80 -19.29
C ASP A 132 -2.73 -7.08 -19.89
N LEU A 133 -3.10 -7.43 -21.14
CA LEU A 133 -2.69 -8.70 -21.75
C LEU A 133 -1.16 -8.83 -21.90
N ALA A 134 -0.48 -7.76 -22.28
CA ALA A 134 0.97 -7.77 -22.44
C ALA A 134 1.67 -8.00 -21.09
N THR A 135 1.16 -7.36 -20.04
CA THR A 135 1.65 -7.56 -18.66
C THR A 135 1.35 -8.96 -18.16
N LEU A 136 0.17 -9.53 -18.46
CA LEU A 136 -0.17 -10.90 -18.08
C LEU A 136 0.81 -11.91 -18.69
N ILE A 137 1.17 -11.77 -19.98
CA ILE A 137 2.16 -12.64 -20.64
C ILE A 137 3.52 -12.52 -19.96
N ARG A 138 3.97 -11.31 -19.62
CA ARG A 138 5.25 -11.10 -18.92
C ARG A 138 5.27 -11.67 -17.51
N LEU A 139 4.13 -11.70 -16.85
CA LEU A 139 3.99 -12.26 -15.50
C LEU A 139 3.83 -13.77 -15.47
N LEU A 140 3.70 -14.46 -16.61
CA LEU A 140 3.54 -15.94 -16.65
C LEU A 140 4.60 -16.71 -15.84
N PRO A 141 5.90 -16.37 -15.87
CA PRO A 141 6.89 -17.07 -15.04
C PRO A 141 6.64 -16.85 -13.54
N TRP A 142 6.23 -15.65 -13.17
CA TRP A 142 5.87 -15.33 -11.79
C TRP A 142 4.59 -16.05 -11.36
N LEU A 143 3.55 -16.03 -12.20
CA LEU A 143 2.28 -16.72 -11.96
C LEU A 143 2.47 -18.23 -11.78
N ARG A 144 3.37 -18.85 -12.56
CA ARG A 144 3.72 -20.28 -12.39
C ARG A 144 4.35 -20.54 -11.02
N ARG A 145 5.28 -19.69 -10.57
CA ARG A 145 5.87 -19.79 -9.23
C ARG A 145 4.84 -19.58 -8.14
N HIS A 146 3.96 -18.59 -8.31
CA HIS A 146 2.89 -18.32 -7.37
C HIS A 146 1.89 -19.48 -7.29
N HIS A 147 1.50 -20.07 -8.42
CA HIS A 147 0.66 -21.27 -8.44
C HIS A 147 1.33 -22.47 -7.76
N ALA A 148 2.61 -22.68 -8.00
CA ALA A 148 3.38 -23.73 -7.31
C ALA A 148 3.45 -23.51 -5.79
N ALA A 149 3.46 -22.24 -5.34
CA ALA A 149 3.39 -21.85 -3.94
C ALA A 149 1.95 -21.85 -3.37
N GLY A 150 0.92 -22.15 -4.16
CA GLY A 150 -0.50 -22.15 -3.76
C GLY A 150 -1.06 -23.52 -3.33
N GLY A 151 -0.27 -24.58 -3.31
CA GLY A 151 -0.73 -25.91 -2.85
C GLY A 151 -0.95 -25.99 -1.34
N LEU A 152 -1.66 -27.03 -0.87
CA LEU A 152 -1.96 -27.22 0.55
C LEU A 152 -0.74 -27.15 1.47
N ARG A 153 0.39 -27.75 1.05
CA ARG A 153 1.65 -27.67 1.82
C ARG A 153 2.18 -26.24 1.90
N ALA A 154 2.08 -25.48 0.83
CA ALA A 154 2.54 -24.10 0.80
C ALA A 154 1.63 -23.20 1.63
N ALA A 155 0.32 -23.44 1.62
CA ALA A 155 -0.63 -22.76 2.51
C ALA A 155 -0.33 -23.05 3.98
N ASP A 156 0.00 -24.30 4.34
CA ASP A 156 0.41 -24.66 5.70
C ASP A 156 1.72 -23.99 6.12
N LEU A 157 2.73 -23.95 5.23
CA LEU A 157 3.97 -23.24 5.50
C LEU A 157 3.74 -21.73 5.67
N TYR A 158 2.97 -21.12 4.76
CA TYR A 158 2.60 -19.70 4.86
C TYR A 158 1.90 -19.40 6.19
N SER A 159 0.89 -20.19 6.54
CA SER A 159 0.12 -19.98 7.77
C SER A 159 0.97 -20.07 9.02
N ARG A 160 1.91 -21.02 9.09
CA ARG A 160 2.86 -21.17 10.21
C ARG A 160 3.82 -19.98 10.34
N VAL A 161 4.22 -19.38 9.23
CA VAL A 161 5.09 -18.18 9.24
C VAL A 161 4.30 -16.93 9.60
N VAL A 162 3.09 -16.78 9.04
CA VAL A 162 2.34 -15.52 9.18
C VAL A 162 1.51 -15.46 10.47
N ALA A 163 1.06 -16.58 11.02
CA ALA A 163 0.19 -16.60 12.18
C ALA A 163 0.81 -15.97 13.44
N PRO A 164 2.08 -16.25 13.81
CA PRO A 164 2.74 -15.56 14.92
C PRO A 164 2.83 -14.05 14.71
N LEU A 165 3.11 -13.60 13.47
CA LEU A 165 3.17 -12.18 13.14
C LEU A 165 1.80 -11.51 13.32
N ARG A 166 0.73 -12.14 12.83
CA ARG A 166 -0.64 -11.63 12.95
C ARG A 166 -1.15 -11.63 14.39
N ALA A 167 -0.68 -12.59 15.21
CA ALA A 167 -1.03 -12.64 16.62
C ALA A 167 -0.62 -11.39 17.39
N VAL A 168 0.50 -10.77 17.01
CA VAL A 168 1.04 -9.57 17.68
C VAL A 168 0.82 -8.28 16.88
N ALA A 169 0.44 -8.35 15.60
CA ALA A 169 0.38 -7.19 14.70
C ALA A 169 -0.56 -6.09 15.22
N VAL A 170 -1.75 -6.43 15.70
CA VAL A 170 -2.71 -5.44 16.21
C VAL A 170 -2.13 -4.74 17.44
N GLN A 171 -1.55 -5.49 18.38
CA GLN A 171 -0.94 -4.91 19.57
C GLN A 171 0.26 -4.03 19.24
N GLU A 172 1.12 -4.45 18.32
CA GLU A 172 2.27 -3.67 17.86
C GLU A 172 1.83 -2.33 17.23
N HIS A 173 0.74 -2.34 16.44
CA HIS A 173 0.13 -1.13 15.92
C HIS A 173 -0.38 -0.19 17.02
N LEU A 174 -1.09 -0.74 18.00
CA LEU A 174 -1.65 0.05 19.11
C LEU A 174 -0.55 0.66 20.00
N ASP A 175 0.56 -0.07 20.20
CA ASP A 175 1.70 0.42 20.97
C ASP A 175 2.42 1.57 20.26
N LEU A 176 2.66 1.43 18.94
CA LEU A 176 3.19 2.51 18.12
C LEU A 176 2.23 3.70 18.07
N ALA A 177 0.94 3.46 17.89
CA ALA A 177 -0.09 4.51 17.84
C ALA A 177 -0.13 5.32 19.14
N ARG A 178 -0.15 4.65 20.31
CA ARG A 178 -0.13 5.32 21.62
C ARG A 178 1.13 6.17 21.78
N SER A 179 2.30 5.65 21.45
CA SER A 179 3.56 6.40 21.54
C SER A 179 3.61 7.61 20.60
N ALA A 180 2.82 7.57 19.52
CA ALA A 180 2.73 8.61 18.51
C ALA A 180 1.50 9.54 18.66
N ASN A 181 0.67 9.37 19.71
CA ASN A 181 -0.62 10.04 19.88
C ASN A 181 -1.55 9.88 18.66
N ALA A 182 -1.54 8.69 18.04
CA ALA A 182 -2.30 8.34 16.85
C ALA A 182 -3.42 7.32 17.12
N ASP A 183 -3.64 6.93 18.37
CA ASP A 183 -4.64 5.97 18.84
C ASP A 183 -6.07 6.36 18.43
N ARG A 184 -6.36 7.66 18.33
CA ARG A 184 -7.65 8.19 17.86
C ARG A 184 -8.04 7.72 16.44
N PHE A 185 -7.09 7.31 15.62
CA PHE A 185 -7.34 6.80 14.27
C PHE A 185 -7.71 5.31 14.26
N TYR A 186 -7.50 4.61 15.37
CA TYR A 186 -7.77 3.18 15.48
C TYR A 186 -9.14 2.93 16.11
N ARG A 187 -9.86 1.97 15.54
CA ARG A 187 -11.14 1.50 16.06
C ARG A 187 -11.09 -0.01 16.21
N GLN A 188 -11.21 -0.47 17.43
CA GLN A 188 -11.40 -1.88 17.74
C GLN A 188 -12.87 -2.24 17.46
N GLY A 189 -13.13 -3.38 16.88
CA GLY A 189 -14.48 -3.79 16.50
C GLY A 189 -14.49 -4.68 15.26
N GLY A 190 -13.29 -5.11 14.86
CA GLY A 190 -13.14 -6.07 13.77
C GLY A 190 -13.46 -5.51 12.39
N TRP A 191 -13.68 -6.42 11.46
CA TRP A 191 -14.16 -6.17 10.11
C TRP A 191 -14.95 -7.35 9.57
N LEU A 192 -15.72 -7.16 8.51
CA LEU A 192 -16.60 -8.17 7.94
C LEU A 192 -16.09 -8.69 6.60
N HIS A 193 -16.00 -10.00 6.46
CA HIS A 193 -15.95 -10.69 5.18
C HIS A 193 -17.37 -11.07 4.76
N LEU A 194 -17.89 -10.44 3.72
CA LEU A 194 -19.25 -10.64 3.24
C LEU A 194 -19.26 -11.58 2.04
N TYR A 195 -20.07 -12.63 2.10
CA TYR A 195 -20.23 -13.66 1.07
C TYR A 195 -21.65 -13.58 0.52
N ARG A 196 -21.79 -13.30 -0.79
CA ARG A 196 -23.09 -13.21 -1.43
C ARG A 196 -23.67 -14.57 -1.84
N SER A 197 -22.84 -15.61 -1.87
CA SER A 197 -23.23 -16.97 -2.21
C SER A 197 -22.59 -17.99 -1.27
N GLY A 198 -23.27 -19.15 -1.07
CA GLY A 198 -22.74 -20.26 -0.32
C GLY A 198 -21.42 -20.78 -0.89
N SER A 199 -21.30 -20.83 -2.22
CA SER A 199 -20.07 -21.30 -2.87
C SER A 199 -18.86 -20.36 -2.63
N CYS A 200 -19.08 -19.06 -2.47
CA CYS A 200 -18.02 -18.13 -2.08
C CYS A 200 -17.61 -18.35 -0.63
N TYR A 201 -18.58 -18.53 0.26
CA TYR A 201 -18.35 -18.85 1.67
C TYR A 201 -17.55 -20.17 1.83
N ASP A 202 -17.93 -21.22 1.10
CA ASP A 202 -17.30 -22.55 1.19
C ASP A 202 -15.84 -22.50 0.71
N ARG A 203 -15.53 -21.71 -0.33
CA ARG A 203 -14.15 -21.53 -0.82
C ARG A 203 -13.20 -20.91 0.23
N ASP A 204 -13.72 -20.18 1.19
CA ASP A 204 -12.94 -19.54 2.25
C ASP A 204 -12.80 -20.42 3.51
N GLU A 205 -13.16 -21.73 3.44
CA GLU A 205 -13.07 -22.66 4.58
C GLU A 205 -11.64 -22.83 5.10
N ALA A 206 -10.64 -22.78 4.22
CA ALA A 206 -9.25 -22.88 4.64
C ALA A 206 -8.84 -21.75 5.60
N GLU A 207 -9.33 -20.53 5.37
CA GLU A 207 -9.07 -19.39 6.25
C GLU A 207 -9.67 -19.62 7.64
N ARG A 208 -10.92 -20.10 7.71
CA ARG A 208 -11.61 -20.43 8.98
C ARG A 208 -10.94 -21.61 9.69
N TYR A 209 -10.48 -22.61 8.92
CA TYR A 209 -9.74 -23.74 9.48
C TYR A 209 -8.46 -23.27 10.20
N TYR A 210 -7.63 -22.46 9.51
CA TYR A 210 -6.39 -21.96 10.13
C TYR A 210 -6.67 -20.96 11.25
N ALA A 211 -7.74 -20.18 11.18
CA ALA A 211 -8.17 -19.33 12.29
C ALA A 211 -8.41 -20.14 13.56
N ARG A 212 -9.13 -21.28 13.45
CA ARG A 212 -9.33 -22.21 14.59
C ARG A 212 -8.01 -22.80 15.08
N VAL A 213 -7.12 -23.21 14.16
CA VAL A 213 -5.81 -23.78 14.51
C VAL A 213 -4.93 -22.79 15.27
N PHE A 214 -4.94 -21.52 14.85
CA PHE A 214 -4.09 -20.48 15.44
C PHE A 214 -4.80 -19.57 16.44
N GLY A 215 -6.01 -19.94 16.86
CA GLY A 215 -6.76 -19.26 17.91
C GLY A 215 -7.17 -17.83 17.57
N ALA A 216 -7.45 -17.53 16.31
CA ALA A 216 -8.01 -16.24 15.91
C ALA A 216 -9.54 -16.27 16.05
N ALA A 217 -10.09 -15.34 16.81
CA ALA A 217 -11.52 -15.27 17.06
C ALA A 217 -12.29 -14.70 15.87
N TYR A 218 -13.41 -15.34 15.55
CA TYR A 218 -14.38 -14.87 14.57
C TYR A 218 -15.80 -15.32 14.92
N GLU A 219 -16.77 -14.62 14.35
CA GLU A 219 -18.19 -14.94 14.46
C GLU A 219 -18.77 -15.15 13.05
N GLU A 220 -19.59 -16.18 12.90
CA GLU A 220 -20.35 -16.43 11.67
C GLU A 220 -21.71 -15.76 11.79
N LEU A 221 -22.05 -14.89 10.84
CA LEU A 221 -23.26 -14.09 10.88
C LEU A 221 -24.17 -14.41 9.69
N LEU A 222 -25.46 -14.55 9.99
CA LEU A 222 -26.54 -14.62 9.00
C LEU A 222 -27.03 -13.21 8.64
N ALA A 223 -27.86 -13.13 7.60
CA ALA A 223 -28.33 -11.86 7.03
C ALA A 223 -28.92 -10.89 8.09
N ASP A 224 -29.75 -11.40 8.98
CA ASP A 224 -30.40 -10.56 10.01
C ASP A 224 -29.38 -10.03 11.03
N GLU A 225 -28.41 -10.85 11.43
CA GLU A 225 -27.35 -10.48 12.35
C GLU A 225 -26.39 -9.45 11.71
N ILE A 226 -26.11 -9.58 10.40
CA ILE A 226 -25.35 -8.58 9.64
C ILE A 226 -26.12 -7.25 9.64
N GLY A 227 -27.44 -7.26 9.43
CA GLY A 227 -28.28 -6.09 9.44
C GLY A 227 -28.34 -5.37 10.80
N ILE A 228 -28.28 -6.14 11.91
CA ILE A 228 -28.18 -5.59 13.25
C ILE A 228 -26.80 -4.97 13.48
N LEU A 229 -25.74 -5.65 13.07
CA LEU A 229 -24.36 -5.21 13.27
C LEU A 229 -23.98 -4.01 12.41
N GLU A 230 -24.47 -3.95 11.17
CA GLU A 230 -24.24 -2.88 10.18
C GLU A 230 -25.56 -2.43 9.54
N PRO A 231 -26.39 -1.66 10.25
CA PRO A 231 -27.72 -1.26 9.77
C PRO A 231 -27.70 -0.33 8.53
N GLY A 232 -26.53 0.22 8.20
CA GLY A 232 -26.34 1.02 6.98
C GLY A 232 -26.20 0.17 5.70
N LEU A 233 -26.03 -1.16 5.82
CA LEU A 233 -26.00 -2.06 4.66
C LEU A 233 -27.42 -2.41 4.19
N LYS A 234 -27.60 -2.48 2.87
CA LYS A 234 -28.89 -2.88 2.23
C LYS A 234 -29.05 -4.41 2.23
N ILE A 235 -29.24 -4.99 3.40
CA ILE A 235 -29.37 -6.45 3.55
C ILE A 235 -30.75 -6.94 3.09
N ALA A 236 -31.82 -6.22 3.44
CA ALA A 236 -33.21 -6.66 3.23
C ALA A 236 -33.66 -6.77 1.75
N ASN A 237 -32.97 -6.12 0.82
CA ASN A 237 -33.36 -6.07 -0.61
C ASN A 237 -32.55 -7.02 -1.49
N SER A 238 -31.55 -7.69 -0.95
CA SER A 238 -30.77 -8.67 -1.69
C SER A 238 -31.47 -10.02 -1.68
N ARG A 239 -31.10 -10.92 -2.59
CA ARG A 239 -31.44 -12.35 -2.53
C ARG A 239 -30.91 -12.96 -1.22
N ALA A 240 -31.38 -12.42 -0.09
CA ALA A 240 -30.78 -12.39 1.22
C ALA A 240 -30.63 -13.76 1.90
N ALA A 241 -31.36 -14.77 1.45
CA ALA A 241 -31.31 -16.10 2.08
C ALA A 241 -29.94 -16.80 1.99
N SER A 242 -29.03 -16.33 1.11
CA SER A 242 -27.70 -16.89 0.94
C SER A 242 -26.57 -15.99 1.47
N LEU A 243 -26.89 -14.79 1.97
CA LEU A 243 -25.90 -13.84 2.48
C LEU A 243 -25.36 -14.30 3.83
N LYS A 244 -24.07 -14.43 3.94
CA LYS A 244 -23.35 -14.73 5.18
C LYS A 244 -22.21 -13.74 5.38
N ALA A 245 -21.76 -13.59 6.60
CA ALA A 245 -20.51 -12.88 6.88
C ALA A 245 -19.67 -13.62 7.93
N ILE A 246 -18.37 -13.38 7.89
CA ILE A 246 -17.44 -13.68 8.97
C ILE A 246 -17.02 -12.35 9.59
N HIS A 247 -17.28 -12.18 10.86
CA HIS A 247 -16.82 -11.05 11.66
C HIS A 247 -15.51 -11.41 12.35
N TRP A 248 -14.40 -10.87 11.88
CA TRP A 248 -13.06 -11.03 12.45
C TRP A 248 -12.87 -10.06 13.61
N THR A 249 -13.29 -10.45 14.79
CA THR A 249 -13.48 -9.57 15.96
C THR A 249 -12.20 -8.95 16.50
N GLU A 250 -11.06 -9.65 16.40
CA GLU A 250 -9.75 -9.20 16.93
C GLU A 250 -8.99 -8.25 15.99
N SER A 251 -9.48 -8.03 14.78
CA SER A 251 -8.90 -7.05 13.84
C SER A 251 -9.28 -5.63 14.26
N CYS A 252 -8.52 -4.63 13.81
CA CYS A 252 -8.92 -3.25 14.01
C CYS A 252 -8.92 -2.46 12.70
N SER A 253 -9.74 -1.41 12.64
CA SER A 253 -9.78 -0.48 11.51
C SER A 253 -9.02 0.80 11.81
N VAL A 254 -8.57 1.46 10.73
CA VAL A 254 -7.81 2.71 10.78
C VAL A 254 -8.49 3.73 9.90
N SER A 255 -9.02 4.79 10.49
CA SER A 255 -9.77 5.82 9.77
C SER A 255 -8.90 6.68 8.84
N ASN A 256 -7.61 6.79 9.15
CA ASN A 256 -6.65 7.58 8.35
C ASN A 256 -5.24 6.97 8.36
N PRO A 257 -4.96 5.97 7.50
CA PRO A 257 -3.65 5.31 7.46
C PRO A 257 -2.47 6.26 7.20
N GLY A 258 -2.65 7.28 6.36
CA GLY A 258 -1.60 8.27 6.07
C GLY A 258 -1.24 9.10 7.29
N ALA A 259 -2.23 9.53 8.07
CA ALA A 259 -2.00 10.30 9.31
C ALA A 259 -1.32 9.44 10.40
N VAL A 260 -1.60 8.14 10.44
CA VAL A 260 -0.88 7.22 11.34
C VAL A 260 0.61 7.17 11.01
N VAL A 261 0.97 7.00 9.73
CA VAL A 261 2.38 6.97 9.32
C VAL A 261 3.07 8.30 9.60
N ASP A 262 2.42 9.43 9.32
CA ASP A 262 2.93 10.77 9.64
C ASP A 262 3.17 10.94 11.15
N ALA A 263 2.26 10.47 11.99
CA ALA A 263 2.42 10.55 13.45
C ALA A 263 3.61 9.70 13.95
N ILE A 264 3.78 8.48 13.45
CA ILE A 264 4.91 7.60 13.78
C ILE A 264 6.22 8.23 13.30
N TRP A 265 6.25 8.81 12.08
CA TRP A 265 7.41 9.53 11.57
C TRP A 265 7.78 10.74 12.44
N ARG A 266 6.81 11.56 12.85
CA ARG A 266 7.06 12.69 13.76
C ARG A 266 7.63 12.22 15.09
N THR A 267 7.20 11.06 15.57
CA THR A 267 7.74 10.43 16.76
C THR A 267 9.19 10.02 16.56
N PHE A 268 9.51 9.39 15.42
CA PHE A 268 10.89 9.06 15.06
C PHE A 268 11.78 10.30 15.06
N VAL A 269 11.35 11.42 14.51
CA VAL A 269 12.12 12.68 14.50
C VAL A 269 12.23 13.24 15.92
N ARG A 270 11.18 13.23 16.71
CA ARG A 270 11.20 13.69 18.12
C ARG A 270 12.14 12.85 18.99
N GLU A 271 12.27 11.56 18.71
CA GLU A 271 13.19 10.65 19.39
C GLU A 271 14.63 10.73 18.83
N GLY A 272 14.95 11.74 18.00
CA GLY A 272 16.30 12.07 17.52
C GLY A 272 16.68 11.41 16.19
N GLY A 273 15.74 10.80 15.45
CA GLY A 273 15.99 10.36 14.08
C GLY A 273 15.96 11.52 13.09
N GLU A 274 16.68 11.40 11.98
CA GLU A 274 16.70 12.42 10.93
C GLU A 274 16.02 11.94 9.63
N TYR A 275 15.27 12.85 9.00
CA TYR A 275 14.64 12.59 7.71
C TYR A 275 15.32 13.38 6.59
N PHE A 276 15.60 12.69 5.47
CA PHE A 276 16.22 13.28 4.28
C PHE A 276 15.35 13.03 3.06
N ARG A 277 15.11 14.08 2.28
CA ARG A 277 14.49 13.95 0.99
C ARG A 277 15.56 13.65 -0.07
N ALA A 278 15.51 12.44 -0.63
CA ALA A 278 16.46 11.98 -1.64
C ALA A 278 15.89 10.84 -2.48
N ASP A 279 16.50 10.60 -3.64
CA ASP A 279 16.14 9.48 -4.51
C ASP A 279 17.04 8.28 -4.24
N ALA A 280 16.47 7.21 -3.73
CA ALA A 280 17.17 5.97 -3.41
C ALA A 280 17.89 5.33 -4.62
N ARG A 281 17.52 5.68 -5.86
CA ARG A 281 18.24 5.22 -7.07
C ARG A 281 19.69 5.72 -7.15
N GLN A 282 20.02 6.74 -6.35
CA GLN A 282 21.38 7.28 -6.23
C GLN A 282 22.22 6.60 -5.15
N LEU A 283 21.67 5.54 -4.50
CA LEU A 283 22.40 4.79 -3.47
C LEU A 283 23.68 4.18 -4.05
N GLN A 284 24.79 4.39 -3.35
CA GLN A 284 26.09 3.86 -3.73
C GLN A 284 26.70 3.10 -2.56
N HIS A 285 27.21 1.90 -2.84
CA HIS A 285 28.07 1.19 -1.90
C HIS A 285 29.49 1.70 -2.06
N LYS A 286 30.10 2.13 -0.99
CA LYS A 286 31.47 2.67 -0.95
C LYS A 286 32.27 1.95 0.13
N ARG A 287 33.61 2.12 0.11
CA ARG A 287 34.44 1.58 1.16
C ARG A 287 33.96 2.10 2.54
N GLY A 288 33.56 1.19 3.40
CA GLY A 288 33.09 1.48 4.76
C GLY A 288 31.60 1.72 4.93
N GLY A 289 30.76 1.60 3.87
CA GLY A 289 29.32 1.72 4.04
C GLY A 289 28.59 2.24 2.80
N TRP A 290 27.48 2.90 3.02
CA TRP A 290 26.51 3.33 2.05
C TRP A 290 26.46 4.86 1.95
N ARG A 291 26.41 5.39 0.74
CA ARG A 291 26.36 6.83 0.49
C ARG A 291 25.19 7.16 -0.41
N LEU A 292 24.52 8.29 -0.12
CA LEU A 292 23.40 8.80 -0.92
C LEU A 292 23.42 10.33 -0.87
N GLU A 293 23.20 10.95 -2.05
CA GLU A 293 23.07 12.41 -2.16
C GLU A 293 21.63 12.84 -1.92
N GLY A 294 21.42 13.78 -1.04
CA GLY A 294 20.11 14.34 -0.69
C GLY A 294 20.06 15.86 -0.84
N GLU A 295 18.87 16.44 -0.71
CA GLU A 295 18.66 17.88 -0.84
C GLU A 295 19.46 18.70 0.18
N ARG A 296 19.77 18.15 1.35
CA ARG A 296 20.50 18.81 2.44
C ARG A 296 21.96 18.38 2.58
N GLY A 297 22.51 17.69 1.58
CA GLY A 297 23.88 17.20 1.57
C GLY A 297 23.97 15.69 1.42
N THR A 298 25.17 15.14 1.62
CA THR A 298 25.43 13.71 1.52
C THR A 298 25.09 13.00 2.83
N VAL A 299 24.30 11.92 2.72
CA VAL A 299 24.07 10.97 3.83
C VAL A 299 25.00 9.79 3.66
N PHE A 300 25.71 9.44 4.71
CA PHE A 300 26.55 8.24 4.80
C PHE A 300 26.06 7.37 5.97
N ALA A 301 26.05 6.05 5.79
CA ALA A 301 25.71 5.13 6.87
C ALA A 301 26.47 3.80 6.75
N GLY A 302 26.79 3.18 7.91
CA GLY A 302 27.41 1.87 7.93
C GLY A 302 26.52 0.78 7.34
N LYS A 303 25.20 0.87 7.56
CA LYS A 303 24.20 -0.10 7.07
C LYS A 303 23.09 0.59 6.27
N ALA A 304 22.52 -0.11 5.28
CA ALA A 304 21.35 0.35 4.52
C ALA A 304 20.21 -0.65 4.61
N VAL A 305 18.98 -0.15 4.75
CA VAL A 305 17.74 -0.96 4.74
C VAL A 305 16.90 -0.59 3.54
N ILE A 306 16.56 -1.55 2.70
CA ILE A 306 15.64 -1.37 1.57
C ILE A 306 14.20 -1.65 2.04
N ALA A 307 13.40 -0.58 2.19
CA ALA A 307 11.98 -0.63 2.57
C ALA A 307 11.09 0.13 1.57
N LEU A 308 11.46 0.08 0.27
CA LEU A 308 10.90 0.90 -0.81
C LEU A 308 9.64 0.29 -1.46
N GLY A 309 9.06 -0.76 -0.86
CA GLY A 309 7.86 -1.39 -1.38
C GLY A 309 8.04 -1.86 -2.84
N ALA A 310 7.16 -1.40 -3.74
CA ALA A 310 7.18 -1.78 -5.16
C ALA A 310 8.41 -1.26 -5.95
N TRP A 311 9.19 -0.36 -5.38
CA TRP A 311 10.43 0.18 -5.98
C TRP A 311 11.70 -0.51 -5.47
N SER A 312 11.58 -1.44 -4.51
CA SER A 312 12.74 -2.16 -3.95
C SER A 312 13.56 -2.86 -5.01
N GLN A 313 12.90 -3.51 -5.98
CA GLN A 313 13.57 -4.24 -7.05
C GLN A 313 14.41 -3.34 -7.98
N ASP A 314 14.03 -2.08 -8.16
CA ASP A 314 14.77 -1.12 -9.01
C ASP A 314 16.17 -0.87 -8.44
N ILE A 315 16.25 -0.77 -7.10
CA ILE A 315 17.52 -0.54 -6.41
C ILE A 315 18.34 -1.83 -6.34
N LEU A 316 17.71 -2.94 -5.96
CA LEU A 316 18.37 -4.23 -5.80
C LEU A 316 19.00 -4.74 -7.09
N LYS A 317 18.32 -4.59 -8.25
CA LYS A 317 18.88 -4.90 -9.55
C LYS A 317 20.15 -4.09 -9.87
N GLY A 318 20.14 -2.80 -9.51
CA GLY A 318 21.32 -1.94 -9.66
C GLY A 318 22.51 -2.35 -8.79
N LEU A 319 22.24 -3.07 -7.70
CA LEU A 319 23.24 -3.61 -6.78
C LEU A 319 23.64 -5.06 -7.11
N GLY A 320 23.05 -5.69 -8.12
CA GLY A 320 23.36 -7.06 -8.53
C GLY A 320 22.50 -8.13 -7.85
N GLU A 321 21.48 -7.75 -7.07
CA GLU A 321 20.51 -8.69 -6.49
C GLU A 321 19.15 -8.63 -7.20
N SER A 322 18.46 -9.76 -7.26
CA SER A 322 17.16 -9.86 -7.90
C SER A 322 16.23 -10.79 -7.15
N TYR A 323 15.04 -10.30 -6.87
CA TYR A 323 13.96 -11.06 -6.25
C TYR A 323 12.77 -11.17 -7.22
N PRO A 324 11.98 -12.24 -7.17
CA PRO A 324 10.83 -12.41 -8.04
C PRO A 324 9.66 -11.52 -7.60
N LEU A 325 9.87 -10.20 -7.57
CA LEU A 325 8.89 -9.21 -7.17
C LEU A 325 8.01 -8.82 -8.36
N ALA A 326 6.72 -9.09 -8.27
CA ALA A 326 5.71 -8.54 -9.16
C ALA A 326 5.01 -7.34 -8.52
N VAL A 327 4.52 -6.44 -9.35
CA VAL A 327 3.71 -5.31 -8.88
C VAL A 327 2.27 -5.55 -9.28
N MET A 328 1.38 -5.47 -8.29
CA MET A 328 -0.06 -5.50 -8.49
C MET A 328 -0.64 -4.15 -8.08
N ARG A 329 -1.49 -3.58 -8.92
CA ARG A 329 -2.05 -2.26 -8.69
C ARG A 329 -3.41 -2.36 -8.02
N GLY A 330 -3.82 -1.29 -7.32
CA GLY A 330 -5.15 -1.18 -6.73
C GLY A 330 -5.53 0.28 -6.58
N TYR A 331 -6.83 0.55 -6.58
CA TYR A 331 -7.38 1.90 -6.54
C TYR A 331 -8.18 2.11 -5.28
N HIS A 332 -8.29 3.37 -4.84
CA HIS A 332 -9.33 3.77 -3.93
C HIS A 332 -9.95 5.13 -4.31
N MET A 333 -11.17 5.33 -3.87
CA MET A 333 -11.91 6.56 -3.97
C MET A 333 -12.74 6.75 -2.69
N HIS A 334 -12.84 7.99 -2.21
CA HIS A 334 -13.76 8.31 -1.13
C HIS A 334 -15.08 8.82 -1.68
N TYR A 335 -16.14 8.41 -1.03
CA TYR A 335 -17.50 8.81 -1.38
C TYR A 335 -18.19 9.45 -0.18
N ARG A 336 -18.97 10.48 -0.45
CA ARG A 336 -19.88 11.02 0.56
C ARG A 336 -20.94 9.97 0.87
N PRO A 337 -21.16 9.57 2.13
CA PRO A 337 -22.29 8.71 2.45
C PRO A 337 -23.61 9.46 2.17
N LEU A 338 -24.59 8.78 1.58
CA LEU A 338 -25.95 9.28 1.47
C LEU A 338 -26.71 9.05 2.79
N SER A 339 -27.90 9.64 2.94
CA SER A 339 -28.74 9.44 4.11
C SER A 339 -28.99 7.96 4.38
N GLY A 340 -28.75 7.51 5.59
CA GLY A 340 -28.84 6.10 6.00
C GLY A 340 -27.62 5.24 5.63
N ALA A 341 -26.65 5.75 4.85
CA ALA A 341 -25.43 5.04 4.53
C ALA A 341 -24.39 5.28 5.62
N SER A 342 -24.23 4.35 6.55
CA SER A 342 -23.19 4.39 7.58
C SER A 342 -22.53 3.02 7.70
N LEU A 343 -21.25 3.01 8.03
CA LEU A 343 -20.51 1.82 8.41
C LEU A 343 -19.82 2.07 9.75
N SER A 344 -19.87 1.10 10.63
CA SER A 344 -19.14 1.15 11.91
C SER A 344 -17.75 0.48 11.77
N ARG A 345 -17.58 -0.40 10.80
CA ARG A 345 -16.37 -1.18 10.53
C ARG A 345 -16.15 -1.41 9.03
N PRO A 346 -14.94 -1.82 8.59
CA PRO A 346 -14.71 -2.19 7.21
C PRO A 346 -15.50 -3.45 6.82
N VAL A 347 -15.97 -3.46 5.57
CA VAL A 347 -16.69 -4.60 4.97
C VAL A 347 -15.99 -4.94 3.65
N VAL A 348 -15.52 -6.17 3.51
CA VAL A 348 -15.00 -6.68 2.25
C VAL A 348 -16.05 -7.56 1.58
N ASP A 349 -16.30 -7.30 0.31
CA ASP A 349 -17.10 -8.17 -0.56
C ASP A 349 -16.18 -9.24 -1.14
N MET A 350 -16.31 -10.47 -0.66
CA MET A 350 -15.43 -11.58 -1.04
C MET A 350 -15.66 -12.08 -2.47
N GLU A 351 -16.86 -11.84 -3.02
CA GLU A 351 -17.21 -12.22 -4.38
C GLU A 351 -16.70 -11.22 -5.44
N HIS A 352 -16.72 -9.93 -5.10
CA HIS A 352 -16.37 -8.85 -6.01
C HIS A 352 -15.01 -8.21 -5.71
N GLY A 353 -14.36 -8.58 -4.60
CA GLY A 353 -13.00 -8.21 -4.26
C GLY A 353 -12.79 -6.72 -4.00
N PHE A 354 -13.73 -6.03 -3.36
CA PHE A 354 -13.56 -4.66 -2.92
C PHE A 354 -13.80 -4.52 -1.41
N VAL A 355 -13.24 -3.47 -0.83
CA VAL A 355 -13.40 -3.14 0.60
C VAL A 355 -14.05 -1.77 0.74
N LEU A 356 -15.07 -1.68 1.58
CA LEU A 356 -15.70 -0.44 2.04
C LEU A 356 -15.20 -0.15 3.46
N THR A 357 -14.60 1.02 3.68
CA THR A 357 -14.07 1.41 4.98
C THR A 357 -14.62 2.75 5.41
N PRO A 358 -15.17 2.88 6.63
CA PRO A 358 -15.48 4.17 7.20
C PRO A 358 -14.18 4.91 7.53
N THR A 359 -14.02 6.11 6.99
CA THR A 359 -12.85 6.96 7.19
C THR A 359 -13.27 8.36 7.65
N ASP A 360 -12.29 9.15 8.10
CA ASP A 360 -12.53 10.56 8.45
C ASP A 360 -13.05 11.38 7.24
N ASN A 361 -12.77 10.91 6.01
CA ASN A 361 -13.18 11.55 4.76
C ASN A 361 -14.39 10.87 4.09
N GLY A 362 -15.26 10.18 4.84
CA GLY A 362 -16.40 9.44 4.29
C GLY A 362 -16.11 7.95 4.07
N ILE A 363 -16.83 7.31 3.15
CA ILE A 363 -16.65 5.89 2.87
C ILE A 363 -15.58 5.73 1.80
N ARG A 364 -14.48 5.05 2.14
CA ARG A 364 -13.44 4.65 1.18
C ARG A 364 -13.82 3.33 0.53
N LEU A 365 -13.91 3.33 -0.79
CA LEU A 365 -13.99 2.13 -1.61
C LEU A 365 -12.60 1.80 -2.13
N THR A 366 -12.06 0.64 -1.74
CA THR A 366 -10.76 0.13 -2.22
C THR A 366 -11.00 -1.08 -3.11
N THR A 367 -10.34 -1.12 -4.27
CA THR A 367 -10.54 -2.19 -5.25
C THR A 367 -9.63 -3.39 -5.00
N GLY A 368 -9.94 -4.50 -5.69
CA GLY A 368 -9.11 -5.68 -5.82
C GLY A 368 -7.80 -5.42 -6.57
N LEU A 369 -7.41 -6.34 -7.45
CA LEU A 369 -6.11 -6.35 -8.10
C LEU A 369 -6.22 -5.93 -9.57
N GLU A 370 -5.25 -5.14 -10.03
CA GLU A 370 -4.98 -4.92 -11.44
C GLU A 370 -3.56 -5.41 -11.77
N LEU A 371 -3.47 -6.33 -12.73
CA LEU A 371 -2.22 -6.83 -13.30
C LEU A 371 -1.83 -5.94 -14.47
N ALA A 372 -1.08 -4.89 -14.19
CA ALA A 372 -0.56 -3.93 -15.16
C ALA A 372 0.85 -3.49 -14.75
N GLU A 373 1.60 -2.90 -15.67
CA GLU A 373 2.89 -2.28 -15.34
C GLU A 373 2.72 -1.24 -14.24
N ARG A 374 3.70 -1.16 -13.32
CA ARG A 374 3.65 -0.24 -12.17
C ARG A 374 3.31 1.19 -12.57
N ASP A 375 3.98 1.66 -13.62
CA ASP A 375 3.91 3.05 -14.07
C ASP A 375 2.96 3.26 -15.27
N ALA A 376 2.15 2.24 -15.64
CA ALA A 376 1.14 2.35 -16.69
C ALA A 376 0.05 3.36 -16.29
N PRO A 377 -0.62 4.00 -17.27
CA PRO A 377 -1.73 4.91 -17.01
C PRO A 377 -2.80 4.27 -16.11
N PRO A 378 -3.51 5.04 -15.27
CA PRO A 378 -4.62 4.54 -14.48
C PRO A 378 -5.76 4.00 -15.36
N ASN A 379 -6.41 2.92 -14.91
CA ASN A 379 -7.59 2.38 -15.55
C ASN A 379 -8.86 2.74 -14.73
N PRO A 380 -9.63 3.74 -15.16
CA PRO A 380 -10.80 4.21 -14.41
C PRO A 380 -11.93 3.18 -14.34
N ASN A 381 -11.96 2.18 -15.24
CA ASN A 381 -13.00 1.16 -15.27
C ASN A 381 -12.96 0.26 -14.01
N VAL A 382 -11.79 0.07 -13.40
CA VAL A 382 -11.64 -0.78 -12.22
C VAL A 382 -12.44 -0.22 -11.04
N ILE A 383 -12.28 1.06 -10.74
CA ILE A 383 -13.02 1.71 -9.64
C ILE A 383 -14.50 1.90 -9.98
N ALA A 384 -14.82 2.18 -11.24
CA ALA A 384 -16.21 2.33 -11.69
C ALA A 384 -17.02 1.02 -11.54
N LEU A 385 -16.42 -0.12 -11.90
CA LEU A 385 -17.04 -1.42 -11.72
C LEU A 385 -17.21 -1.78 -10.25
N ALA A 386 -16.19 -1.55 -9.43
CA ALA A 386 -16.25 -1.77 -7.98
C ALA A 386 -17.35 -0.90 -7.35
N ARG A 387 -17.46 0.38 -7.74
CA ARG A 387 -18.53 1.27 -7.29
C ARG A 387 -19.92 0.72 -7.61
N LYS A 388 -20.15 0.30 -8.86
CA LYS A 388 -21.43 -0.29 -9.29
C LYS A 388 -21.83 -1.47 -8.40
N ARG A 389 -20.88 -2.34 -8.02
CA ARG A 389 -21.12 -3.50 -7.15
C ARG A 389 -21.29 -3.11 -5.68
N ALA A 390 -20.61 -2.05 -5.23
CA ALA A 390 -20.73 -1.53 -3.88
C ALA A 390 -22.09 -0.86 -3.63
N GLU A 391 -22.68 -0.22 -4.65
CA GLU A 391 -24.00 0.43 -4.57
C GLU A 391 -25.15 -0.57 -4.32
N ASP A 392 -24.94 -1.86 -4.63
CA ASP A 392 -25.87 -2.93 -4.23
C ASP A 392 -25.91 -3.11 -2.70
N LEU A 393 -24.80 -2.82 -2.00
CA LEU A 393 -24.65 -3.00 -0.56
C LEU A 393 -24.92 -1.72 0.25
N ILE A 394 -24.48 -0.58 -0.28
CA ILE A 394 -24.57 0.69 0.43
C ILE A 394 -24.74 1.85 -0.56
N PRO A 395 -25.63 2.83 -0.28
CA PRO A 395 -25.78 3.96 -1.18
C PRO A 395 -24.59 4.92 -1.07
N LEU A 396 -23.79 4.96 -2.15
CA LEU A 396 -22.65 5.85 -2.28
C LEU A 396 -23.04 7.13 -3.00
N GLY A 397 -22.76 8.28 -2.39
CA GLY A 397 -22.99 9.59 -2.99
C GLY A 397 -21.89 9.99 -3.99
N ARG A 398 -21.68 11.29 -4.14
CA ARG A 398 -20.65 11.81 -5.05
C ARG A 398 -19.24 11.45 -4.57
N PRO A 399 -18.29 11.23 -5.50
CA PRO A 399 -16.88 11.09 -5.14
C PRO A 399 -16.36 12.39 -4.51
N LEU A 400 -15.41 12.28 -3.60
CA LEU A 400 -14.80 13.41 -2.90
C LEU A 400 -13.47 13.85 -3.52
N GLN A 401 -12.94 13.08 -4.46
CA GLN A 401 -11.77 13.41 -5.27
C GLN A 401 -12.15 13.42 -6.75
N GLU A 402 -11.40 14.15 -7.56
CA GLU A 402 -11.56 14.21 -9.02
C GLU A 402 -11.12 12.91 -9.70
N ALA A 403 -10.05 12.28 -9.18
CA ALA A 403 -9.51 11.06 -9.72
C ALA A 403 -9.27 10.02 -8.59
N PRO A 404 -9.37 8.72 -8.89
CA PRO A 404 -9.03 7.68 -7.95
C PRO A 404 -7.54 7.67 -7.64
N TRP A 405 -7.20 7.44 -6.38
CA TRP A 405 -5.83 7.15 -6.00
C TRP A 405 -5.41 5.77 -6.50
N LEU A 406 -4.17 5.66 -6.97
CA LEU A 406 -3.58 4.44 -7.49
C LEU A 406 -2.35 4.06 -6.66
N GLY A 407 -2.30 2.80 -6.21
CA GLY A 407 -1.16 2.24 -5.49
C GLY A 407 -0.60 0.96 -6.08
N ALA A 408 0.67 0.74 -5.80
CA ALA A 408 1.44 -0.42 -6.24
C ALA A 408 1.75 -1.34 -5.05
N ARG A 409 1.33 -2.61 -5.13
CA ARG A 409 1.53 -3.64 -4.11
C ARG A 409 2.71 -4.51 -4.53
N PRO A 410 3.78 -4.63 -3.70
CA PRO A 410 4.95 -5.47 -3.99
C PRO A 410 4.66 -6.93 -3.62
N CYS A 411 4.44 -7.79 -4.60
CA CYS A 411 4.03 -9.17 -4.39
C CYS A 411 5.16 -10.16 -4.71
N LEU A 412 5.47 -11.04 -3.78
CA LEU A 412 6.35 -12.18 -3.98
C LEU A 412 5.53 -13.45 -4.25
N PRO A 413 6.07 -14.47 -4.96
CA PRO A 413 5.28 -15.64 -5.35
C PRO A 413 4.73 -16.43 -4.17
N ASP A 414 5.44 -16.46 -3.05
CA ASP A 414 5.06 -17.14 -1.81
C ASP A 414 4.17 -16.28 -0.88
N SER A 415 3.84 -15.06 -1.29
CA SER A 415 3.07 -14.07 -0.53
C SER A 415 3.69 -13.63 0.80
N LEU A 416 4.92 -14.05 1.13
CA LEU A 416 5.65 -13.64 2.33
C LEU A 416 6.59 -12.48 2.04
N PRO A 417 6.74 -11.50 2.93
CA PRO A 417 7.73 -10.42 2.77
C PRO A 417 9.16 -10.94 2.92
N VAL A 418 10.11 -10.20 2.37
CA VAL A 418 11.55 -10.40 2.61
C VAL A 418 11.97 -9.53 3.79
N VAL A 419 12.47 -10.16 4.86
CA VAL A 419 12.96 -9.50 6.05
C VAL A 419 14.30 -10.12 6.48
N GLY A 420 15.37 -9.34 6.50
CA GLY A 420 16.70 -9.81 6.92
C GLY A 420 17.85 -9.23 6.13
N ALA A 421 19.06 -9.72 6.43
CA ALA A 421 20.28 -9.31 5.74
C ALA A 421 20.35 -9.83 4.32
N SER A 422 20.94 -9.05 3.42
CA SER A 422 21.30 -9.52 2.09
C SER A 422 22.24 -10.75 2.18
N PRO A 423 21.99 -11.78 1.38
CA PRO A 423 22.88 -12.95 1.34
C PRO A 423 24.21 -12.68 0.65
N THR A 424 24.30 -11.64 -0.17
CA THR A 424 25.46 -11.41 -1.06
C THR A 424 26.13 -10.06 -0.82
N ILE A 425 25.42 -9.06 -0.26
CA ILE A 425 25.95 -7.72 -0.07
C ILE A 425 26.05 -7.41 1.43
N PRO A 426 27.27 -7.24 1.97
CA PRO A 426 27.45 -6.89 3.37
C PRO A 426 26.75 -5.59 3.76
N ASP A 427 26.19 -5.56 4.97
CA ASP A 427 25.55 -4.38 5.55
C ASP A 427 24.35 -3.84 4.76
N LEU A 428 23.82 -4.64 3.84
CA LEU A 428 22.52 -4.41 3.19
C LEU A 428 21.45 -5.26 3.86
N TRP A 429 20.33 -4.62 4.22
CA TRP A 429 19.20 -5.23 4.90
C TRP A 429 17.91 -4.97 4.12
N MET A 430 16.94 -5.83 4.26
CA MET A 430 15.71 -5.81 3.46
C MET A 430 14.47 -5.92 4.33
N ASN A 431 13.45 -5.11 4.00
CA ASN A 431 12.12 -5.21 4.58
C ASN A 431 11.08 -4.76 3.53
N PHE A 432 10.71 -5.65 2.62
CA PHE A 432 9.78 -5.34 1.52
C PHE A 432 9.00 -6.58 1.07
N GLY A 433 8.08 -6.40 0.11
CA GLY A 433 7.38 -7.54 -0.50
C GLY A 433 6.12 -7.98 0.22
N HIS A 434 5.55 -7.13 1.07
CA HIS A 434 4.40 -7.42 1.92
C HIS A 434 3.06 -7.53 1.17
N ALA A 435 3.03 -7.46 -0.13
CA ALA A 435 1.81 -7.47 -0.94
C ALA A 435 0.77 -6.44 -0.41
N GLN A 436 -0.41 -6.88 -0.03
CA GLN A 436 -1.46 -6.03 0.56
C GLN A 436 -1.36 -5.90 2.08
N ASP A 437 -0.55 -6.75 2.72
CA ASP A 437 -0.40 -6.83 4.18
C ASP A 437 0.64 -5.87 4.74
N GLY A 438 1.24 -5.01 3.90
CA GLY A 438 2.30 -4.10 4.33
C GLY A 438 1.89 -3.13 5.43
N PHE A 439 0.61 -2.74 5.48
CA PHE A 439 0.13 -1.92 6.59
C PHE A 439 0.00 -2.76 7.86
N THR A 440 -0.57 -3.95 7.80
CA THR A 440 -0.72 -4.86 8.95
C THR A 440 0.62 -5.33 9.51
N LEU A 441 1.51 -5.82 8.64
CA LEU A 441 2.74 -6.49 9.08
C LEU A 441 3.95 -5.56 9.17
N GLY A 442 3.87 -4.35 8.60
CA GLY A 442 5.00 -3.42 8.56
C GLY A 442 5.61 -3.09 9.93
N PRO A 443 4.82 -2.76 10.95
CA PRO A 443 5.33 -2.50 12.29
C PRO A 443 6.09 -3.69 12.89
N ILE A 444 5.51 -4.87 12.88
CA ILE A 444 6.16 -6.06 13.47
C ILE A 444 7.39 -6.49 12.66
N THR A 445 7.34 -6.49 11.32
CA THR A 445 8.52 -6.81 10.50
C THR A 445 9.62 -5.75 10.66
N GLY A 446 9.23 -4.49 10.88
CA GLY A 446 10.15 -3.40 11.21
C GLY A 446 10.87 -3.63 12.54
N ARG A 447 10.14 -4.07 13.55
CA ARG A 447 10.69 -4.45 14.86
C ARG A 447 11.66 -5.64 14.75
N LEU A 448 11.22 -6.72 14.10
CA LEU A 448 12.07 -7.93 13.92
C LEU A 448 13.37 -7.62 13.18
N LEU A 449 13.30 -6.77 12.14
CA LEU A 449 14.50 -6.35 11.42
C LEU A 449 15.41 -5.46 12.29
N ALA A 450 14.83 -4.54 13.04
CA ALA A 450 15.60 -3.65 13.93
C ALA A 450 16.33 -4.45 15.03
N GLU A 451 15.65 -5.45 15.61
CA GLU A 451 16.25 -6.36 16.60
C GLU A 451 17.43 -7.14 15.99
N GLN A 452 17.30 -7.66 14.76
CA GLN A 452 18.41 -8.34 14.04
C GLN A 452 19.59 -7.40 13.80
N ILE A 453 19.35 -6.19 13.30
CA ILE A 453 20.40 -5.19 13.02
C ILE A 453 21.15 -4.80 14.29
N ALA A 454 20.45 -4.69 15.42
CA ALA A 454 21.01 -4.35 16.72
C ALA A 454 21.65 -5.56 17.44
N GLY A 455 21.67 -6.75 16.82
CA GLY A 455 22.23 -7.98 17.45
C GLY A 455 21.43 -8.47 18.66
N LYS A 456 20.12 -8.14 18.73
CA LYS A 456 19.20 -8.63 19.74
C LYS A 456 18.49 -9.90 19.28
N SER A 457 18.03 -10.71 20.21
CA SER A 457 17.12 -11.82 19.87
C SER A 457 15.78 -11.26 19.39
N PRO A 458 15.33 -11.60 18.18
CA PRO A 458 14.04 -11.14 17.68
C PRO A 458 12.87 -11.67 18.52
N LEU A 459 11.81 -10.88 18.64
CA LEU A 459 10.58 -11.26 19.36
C LEU A 459 9.96 -12.54 18.82
N LEU A 460 10.03 -12.76 17.50
CA LEU A 460 9.54 -13.93 16.78
C LEU A 460 10.65 -14.46 15.86
N ASP A 461 10.60 -15.74 15.52
CA ASP A 461 11.52 -16.33 14.54
C ASP A 461 11.32 -15.72 13.14
N PRO A 462 12.31 -15.00 12.59
CA PRO A 462 12.22 -14.37 11.28
C PRO A 462 12.65 -15.31 10.13
N SER A 463 13.04 -16.55 10.41
CA SER A 463 13.68 -17.45 9.42
C SER A 463 12.82 -17.69 8.17
N GLY A 464 11.49 -17.82 8.36
CA GLY A 464 10.54 -17.95 7.25
C GLY A 464 10.43 -16.71 6.35
N LEU A 465 10.94 -15.56 6.81
CA LEU A 465 10.95 -14.29 6.06
C LEU A 465 12.31 -14.01 5.41
N SER A 466 13.33 -14.84 5.71
CA SER A 466 14.70 -14.63 5.27
C SER A 466 14.80 -14.53 3.74
N PRO A 467 15.63 -13.60 3.20
CA PRO A 467 15.93 -13.52 1.77
C PRO A 467 16.61 -14.79 1.22
N LEU A 468 17.25 -15.60 2.07
CA LEU A 468 17.90 -16.86 1.70
C LEU A 468 16.96 -17.84 1.00
N ARG A 469 15.64 -17.75 1.24
CA ARG A 469 14.66 -18.61 0.57
C ARG A 469 14.55 -18.40 -0.96
N PHE A 470 15.19 -17.34 -1.48
CA PHE A 470 15.27 -17.05 -2.92
C PHE A 470 16.67 -17.25 -3.50
N VAL A 471 17.65 -17.62 -2.69
CA VAL A 471 19.00 -17.98 -3.16
C VAL A 471 18.97 -19.45 -3.53
N ALA A 472 19.14 -19.73 -4.83
CA ALA A 472 19.21 -21.09 -5.37
C ALA A 472 20.62 -21.66 -5.20
#